data_be7b4b6a43284322228215b12ad72291
#
_entry.id   be7b4b6a43284322228215b12ad72291
#
_cell.length_a   1.000
_cell.length_b   1.000
_cell.length_c   1.000
_cell.angle_alpha   90.00
_cell.angle_beta   90.00
_cell.angle_gamma   90.00
#
_symmetry.space_group_name_H-M   'P 1'
#
loop_
_entity.id
_entity.type
_entity.pdbx_description
1 polymer ?
#
loop_
_entity_poly.entity_id
_entity_poly.type
_entity_poly.pdbx_seq_one_letter_code
_entity_poly.pdbx_strand_id
1 'polypeptide(L)'
;MTMKVIICDPVAPATIQALQEAGIEVDNRPDITAEELLRDAAGYDGMVVRSRTRVPSEVIDAATDLKIIARGGVGLDSIDVAYAREKGVEVRNTPKASSNSVAELALGYMLALARHIPQATMSMTAGEWKKKQLKGTEIAGKTLGLIGFGNIGGLLGRKADALGMDVIFYDVVTPPDPGPAQQVSFEEVLSPVSYTHLRAHET
;
A
#
# COMPACT_ATOMS: atom_id res chain seq x y z
N MET A 1 -24.43 24.80 6.00
CA MET A 1 -24.65 23.46 6.56
C MET A 1 -23.28 22.89 6.89
N THR A 2 -23.11 22.31 8.07
CA THR A 2 -21.86 21.64 8.48
C THR A 2 -21.80 20.30 7.76
N MET A 3 -20.67 19.97 7.12
CA MET A 3 -20.47 18.67 6.50
C MET A 3 -20.42 17.58 7.58
N LYS A 4 -21.07 16.45 7.30
CA LYS A 4 -21.09 15.29 8.19
C LYS A 4 -20.39 14.10 7.54
N VAL A 5 -19.45 13.49 8.24
CA VAL A 5 -18.63 12.38 7.74
C VAL A 5 -18.73 11.17 8.64
N ILE A 6 -18.98 10.00 8.07
CA ILE A 6 -18.87 8.72 8.76
C ILE A 6 -17.50 8.09 8.53
N ILE A 7 -16.86 7.61 9.59
CA ILE A 7 -15.60 6.82 9.53
C ILE A 7 -15.95 5.36 9.81
N CYS A 8 -15.79 4.51 8.81
CA CYS A 8 -16.24 3.12 8.82
C CYS A 8 -15.14 2.12 9.18
N ASP A 9 -13.89 2.55 9.22
CA ASP A 9 -12.73 1.72 9.53
C ASP A 9 -11.80 2.43 10.52
N PRO A 10 -10.97 1.72 11.30
CA PRO A 10 -10.02 2.35 12.21
C PRO A 10 -9.06 3.30 11.50
N VAL A 11 -8.98 4.54 11.96
CA VAL A 11 -8.04 5.58 11.49
C VAL A 11 -7.22 6.11 12.66
N ALA A 12 -6.13 6.81 12.36
CA ALA A 12 -5.35 7.47 13.40
C ALA A 12 -6.18 8.57 14.09
N PRO A 13 -6.07 8.74 15.44
CA PRO A 13 -6.79 9.80 16.16
C PRO A 13 -6.58 11.20 15.56
N ALA A 14 -5.39 11.47 15.05
CA ALA A 14 -5.07 12.74 14.38
C ALA A 14 -5.95 13.00 13.13
N THR A 15 -6.45 11.96 12.45
CA THR A 15 -7.37 12.11 11.31
C THR A 15 -8.71 12.65 11.78
N ILE A 16 -9.23 12.11 12.88
CA ILE A 16 -10.50 12.56 13.48
C ILE A 16 -10.37 14.01 13.92
N GLN A 17 -9.29 14.30 14.65
CA GLN A 17 -9.00 15.66 15.14
C GLN A 17 -8.91 16.65 13.96
N ALA A 18 -8.18 16.34 12.91
CA ALA A 18 -8.04 17.22 11.75
C ALA A 18 -9.39 17.50 11.05
N LEU A 19 -10.27 16.51 10.95
CA LEU A 19 -11.60 16.71 10.40
C LEU A 19 -12.46 17.63 11.28
N GLN A 20 -12.40 17.43 12.61
CA GLN A 20 -13.13 18.26 13.56
C GLN A 20 -12.63 19.71 13.59
N GLU A 21 -11.30 19.90 13.53
CA GLU A 21 -10.67 21.24 13.42
C GLU A 21 -11.04 21.96 12.12
N ALA A 22 -11.30 21.19 11.04
CA ALA A 22 -11.85 21.72 9.79
C ALA A 22 -13.35 22.05 9.84
N GLY A 23 -14.01 21.88 11.00
CA GLY A 23 -15.44 22.14 11.16
C GLY A 23 -16.34 21.05 10.62
N ILE A 24 -15.83 19.84 10.44
CA ILE A 24 -16.59 18.67 9.95
C ILE A 24 -17.14 17.90 11.15
N GLU A 25 -18.43 17.57 11.11
CA GLU A 25 -19.03 16.66 12.09
C GLU A 25 -18.61 15.23 11.77
N VAL A 26 -17.99 14.55 12.75
CA VAL A 26 -17.44 13.20 12.57
C VAL A 26 -18.22 12.18 13.39
N ASP A 27 -18.82 11.21 12.71
CA ASP A 27 -19.37 9.99 13.32
C ASP A 27 -18.34 8.86 13.15
N ASN A 28 -17.68 8.50 14.25
CA ASN A 28 -16.61 7.49 14.23
C ASN A 28 -17.16 6.11 14.62
N ARG A 29 -17.38 5.27 13.63
CA ARG A 29 -17.94 3.90 13.77
C ARG A 29 -16.99 2.85 13.15
N PRO A 30 -15.77 2.68 13.69
CA PRO A 30 -14.72 1.88 13.07
C PRO A 30 -15.08 0.40 12.91
N ASP A 31 -16.08 -0.09 13.65
CA ASP A 31 -16.49 -1.50 13.62
C ASP A 31 -17.89 -1.69 12.96
N ILE A 32 -18.41 -0.67 12.28
CA ILE A 32 -19.71 -0.72 11.61
C ILE A 32 -19.80 -1.95 10.69
N THR A 33 -20.90 -2.67 10.79
CA THR A 33 -21.20 -3.81 9.90
C THR A 33 -21.75 -3.34 8.55
N ALA A 34 -21.71 -4.21 7.54
CA ALA A 34 -22.28 -3.90 6.22
C ALA A 34 -23.79 -3.60 6.28
N GLU A 35 -24.53 -4.32 7.14
CA GLU A 35 -25.97 -4.14 7.34
C GLU A 35 -26.28 -2.80 8.00
N GLU A 36 -25.50 -2.43 9.03
CA GLU A 36 -25.63 -1.12 9.70
C GLU A 36 -25.27 0.01 8.75
N LEU A 37 -24.19 -0.14 7.97
CA LEU A 37 -23.78 0.88 7.01
C LEU A 37 -24.86 1.10 5.96
N LEU A 38 -25.44 0.03 5.40
CA LEU A 38 -26.53 0.13 4.43
C LEU A 38 -27.77 0.83 5.02
N ARG A 39 -28.11 0.53 6.28
CA ARG A 39 -29.26 1.13 6.97
C ARG A 39 -29.04 2.61 7.30
N ASP A 40 -27.82 2.95 7.75
CA ASP A 40 -27.52 4.24 8.38
C ASP A 40 -26.76 5.20 7.44
N ALA A 41 -26.51 4.83 6.16
CA ALA A 41 -25.70 5.59 5.23
C ALA A 41 -26.27 6.97 4.84
N ALA A 42 -27.58 7.17 4.99
CA ALA A 42 -28.23 8.44 4.67
C ALA A 42 -27.79 9.57 5.62
N GLY A 43 -27.71 10.79 5.10
CA GLY A 43 -27.41 12.00 5.88
C GLY A 43 -25.92 12.26 6.14
N TYR A 44 -25.01 11.52 5.48
CA TYR A 44 -23.58 11.82 5.48
C TYR A 44 -23.14 12.42 4.14
N ASP A 45 -22.39 13.51 4.20
CA ASP A 45 -21.76 14.13 3.03
C ASP A 45 -20.48 13.39 2.59
N GLY A 46 -19.84 12.69 3.51
CA GLY A 46 -18.60 11.96 3.25
C GLY A 46 -18.50 10.64 4.00
N MET A 47 -17.75 9.72 3.41
CA MET A 47 -17.47 8.40 3.98
C MET A 47 -15.98 8.14 3.96
N VAL A 48 -15.40 7.77 5.10
CA VAL A 48 -13.98 7.35 5.21
C VAL A 48 -13.94 5.85 5.42
N VAL A 49 -13.27 5.15 4.50
CA VAL A 49 -13.13 3.68 4.53
C VAL A 49 -11.67 3.27 4.38
N ARG A 50 -11.36 2.02 4.71
CA ARG A 50 -10.09 1.37 4.40
C ARG A 50 -10.33 0.05 3.66
N SER A 51 -9.63 -1.02 4.05
CA SER A 51 -9.70 -2.31 3.33
C SER A 51 -10.83 -3.23 3.80
N ARG A 52 -11.35 -3.04 5.02
CA ARG A 52 -12.41 -3.91 5.59
C ARG A 52 -13.77 -3.56 5.03
N THR A 53 -14.11 -2.26 5.03
CA THR A 53 -15.43 -1.79 4.61
C THR A 53 -15.56 -1.79 3.09
N ARG A 54 -16.62 -2.43 2.61
CA ARG A 54 -17.01 -2.42 1.20
C ARG A 54 -18.10 -1.38 0.97
N VAL A 55 -18.01 -0.69 -0.17
CA VAL A 55 -18.97 0.31 -0.60
C VAL A 55 -19.49 -0.06 -2.01
N PRO A 56 -20.37 -1.06 -2.10
CA PRO A 56 -21.01 -1.42 -3.36
C PRO A 56 -22.10 -0.42 -3.74
N SER A 57 -22.71 -0.59 -4.91
CA SER A 57 -23.78 0.27 -5.46
C SER A 57 -24.93 0.49 -4.49
N GLU A 58 -25.33 -0.54 -3.73
CA GLU A 58 -26.45 -0.48 -2.80
C GLU A 58 -26.18 0.49 -1.63
N VAL A 59 -24.95 0.55 -1.15
CA VAL A 59 -24.53 1.50 -0.10
C VAL A 59 -24.50 2.92 -0.67
N ILE A 60 -24.03 3.09 -1.92
CA ILE A 60 -24.03 4.40 -2.58
C ILE A 60 -25.45 4.91 -2.80
N ASP A 61 -26.40 4.05 -3.20
CA ASP A 61 -27.81 4.41 -3.35
C ASP A 61 -28.48 4.76 -2.02
N ALA A 62 -28.12 4.08 -0.94
CA ALA A 62 -28.63 4.38 0.41
C ALA A 62 -28.07 5.70 0.96
N ALA A 63 -26.88 6.11 0.55
CA ALA A 63 -26.18 7.31 0.99
C ALA A 63 -26.59 8.54 0.12
N THR A 64 -27.84 8.96 0.22
CA THR A 64 -28.46 9.97 -0.67
C THR A 64 -27.77 11.33 -0.68
N ASP A 65 -27.06 11.70 0.39
CA ASP A 65 -26.40 13.00 0.54
C ASP A 65 -24.87 12.91 0.28
N LEU A 66 -24.38 11.71 -0.06
CA LEU A 66 -22.96 11.42 -0.19
C LEU A 66 -22.33 12.19 -1.37
N LYS A 67 -21.25 12.90 -1.10
CA LYS A 67 -20.48 13.69 -2.06
C LYS A 67 -19.10 13.11 -2.30
N ILE A 68 -18.53 12.45 -1.28
CA ILE A 68 -17.15 11.94 -1.35
C ILE A 68 -16.98 10.65 -0.56
N ILE A 69 -16.23 9.71 -1.15
CA ILE A 69 -15.70 8.53 -0.47
C ILE A 69 -14.18 8.67 -0.43
N ALA A 70 -13.62 8.74 0.78
CA ALA A 70 -12.17 8.80 1.00
C ALA A 70 -11.65 7.43 1.47
N ARG A 71 -10.79 6.81 0.67
CA ARG A 71 -10.18 5.52 1.02
C ARG A 71 -8.77 5.72 1.56
N GLY A 72 -8.57 5.39 2.83
CA GLY A 72 -7.24 5.36 3.46
C GLY A 72 -6.41 4.15 2.99
N GLY A 73 -5.80 4.25 1.82
CA GLY A 73 -4.96 3.22 1.19
C GLY A 73 -4.89 3.38 -0.33
N VAL A 74 -4.29 2.40 -1.03
CA VAL A 74 -3.98 2.50 -2.46
C VAL A 74 -5.11 1.95 -3.34
N GLY A 75 -5.46 0.66 -3.20
CA GLY A 75 -6.45 -0.02 -4.04
C GLY A 75 -7.86 0.53 -3.81
N LEU A 76 -8.73 0.42 -4.77
CA LEU A 76 -10.13 0.86 -4.72
C LEU A 76 -11.11 -0.31 -4.90
N ASP A 77 -10.62 -1.55 -4.84
CA ASP A 77 -11.39 -2.79 -5.13
C ASP A 77 -12.59 -3.00 -4.22
N SER A 78 -12.61 -2.34 -3.05
CA SER A 78 -13.73 -2.39 -2.10
C SER A 78 -14.84 -1.37 -2.39
N ILE A 79 -14.67 -0.53 -3.41
CA ILE A 79 -15.59 0.57 -3.75
C ILE A 79 -16.02 0.40 -5.21
N ASP A 80 -17.31 0.51 -5.49
CA ASP A 80 -17.80 0.62 -6.87
C ASP A 80 -17.55 2.03 -7.40
N VAL A 81 -16.32 2.25 -7.88
CA VAL A 81 -15.85 3.57 -8.34
C VAL A 81 -16.60 4.05 -9.57
N ALA A 82 -16.97 3.11 -10.48
CA ALA A 82 -17.71 3.46 -11.69
C ALA A 82 -19.09 3.98 -11.32
N TYR A 83 -19.78 3.26 -10.48
CA TYR A 83 -21.11 3.63 -10.01
C TYR A 83 -21.11 4.92 -9.16
N ALA A 84 -20.12 5.07 -8.27
CA ALA A 84 -19.96 6.31 -7.50
C ALA A 84 -19.85 7.55 -8.42
N ARG A 85 -19.03 7.46 -9.48
CA ARG A 85 -18.88 8.54 -10.47
C ARG A 85 -20.17 8.82 -11.23
N GLU A 86 -20.90 7.79 -11.62
CA GLU A 86 -22.22 7.95 -12.28
C GLU A 86 -23.22 8.72 -11.40
N LYS A 87 -23.18 8.47 -10.09
CA LYS A 87 -23.98 9.19 -9.09
C LYS A 87 -23.42 10.57 -8.69
N GLY A 88 -22.30 10.98 -9.25
CA GLY A 88 -21.65 12.25 -8.92
C GLY A 88 -20.88 12.24 -7.58
N VAL A 89 -20.60 11.06 -7.02
CA VAL A 89 -19.83 10.90 -5.80
C VAL A 89 -18.33 10.83 -6.15
N GLU A 90 -17.56 11.71 -5.56
CA GLU A 90 -16.10 11.72 -5.74
C GLU A 90 -15.43 10.58 -4.94
N VAL A 91 -14.51 9.86 -5.56
CA VAL A 91 -13.71 8.83 -4.87
C VAL A 91 -12.25 9.25 -4.84
N ARG A 92 -11.68 9.34 -3.64
CA ARG A 92 -10.28 9.67 -3.39
C ARG A 92 -9.59 8.58 -2.60
N ASN A 93 -8.30 8.36 -2.90
CA ASN A 93 -7.45 7.43 -2.17
C ASN A 93 -6.12 8.08 -1.79
N THR A 94 -5.27 7.33 -1.06
CA THR A 94 -3.95 7.80 -0.62
C THR A 94 -2.84 6.94 -1.23
N PRO A 95 -2.56 7.07 -2.56
CA PRO A 95 -1.74 6.11 -3.30
C PRO A 95 -0.26 6.11 -2.89
N LYS A 96 0.24 7.15 -2.25
CA LYS A 96 1.64 7.28 -1.83
C LYS A 96 1.88 7.00 -0.34
N ALA A 97 0.85 6.92 0.47
CA ALA A 97 0.97 6.91 1.93
C ALA A 97 1.74 5.70 2.48
N SER A 98 1.57 4.52 1.87
CA SER A 98 2.24 3.27 2.29
C SER A 98 3.48 2.93 1.48
N SER A 99 3.81 3.68 0.42
CA SER A 99 4.84 3.29 -0.54
C SER A 99 6.21 3.11 0.12
N ASN A 100 6.58 4.02 1.03
CA ASN A 100 7.86 3.91 1.73
C ASN A 100 7.90 2.69 2.67
N SER A 101 6.84 2.44 3.43
CA SER A 101 6.77 1.30 4.35
C SER A 101 6.85 -0.04 3.61
N VAL A 102 6.21 -0.14 2.44
CA VAL A 102 6.28 -1.36 1.61
C VAL A 102 7.68 -1.55 1.02
N ALA A 103 8.31 -0.49 0.54
CA ALA A 103 9.69 -0.55 0.04
C ALA A 103 10.68 -0.98 1.15
N GLU A 104 10.50 -0.47 2.37
CA GLU A 104 11.34 -0.86 3.52
C GLU A 104 11.08 -2.30 3.94
N LEU A 105 9.85 -2.76 3.93
CA LEU A 105 9.51 -4.15 4.22
C LEU A 105 10.14 -5.11 3.20
N ALA A 106 10.06 -4.77 1.90
CA ALA A 106 10.70 -5.56 0.85
C ALA A 106 12.23 -5.66 1.05
N LEU A 107 12.87 -4.54 1.35
CA LEU A 107 14.30 -4.51 1.67
C LEU A 107 14.63 -5.34 2.92
N GLY A 108 13.79 -5.25 3.96
CA GLY A 108 13.91 -6.08 5.15
C GLY A 108 13.85 -7.58 4.86
N TYR A 109 12.94 -8.00 3.98
CA TYR A 109 12.87 -9.40 3.53
C TYR A 109 14.10 -9.83 2.73
N MET A 110 14.61 -8.98 1.84
CA MET A 110 15.84 -9.27 1.08
C MET A 110 17.03 -9.51 2.02
N LEU A 111 17.21 -8.64 3.01
CA LEU A 111 18.27 -8.78 4.02
C LEU A 111 18.04 -10.02 4.91
N ALA A 112 16.81 -10.28 5.32
CA ALA A 112 16.46 -11.43 6.13
C ALA A 112 16.76 -12.76 5.42
N LEU A 113 16.46 -12.83 4.12
CA LEU A 113 16.75 -14.00 3.29
C LEU A 113 18.26 -14.15 3.06
N ALA A 114 18.94 -13.07 2.64
CA ALA A 114 20.37 -13.09 2.36
C ALA A 114 21.22 -13.48 3.57
N ARG A 115 20.78 -13.15 4.77
CA ARG A 115 21.53 -13.37 6.01
C ARG A 115 20.94 -14.44 6.91
N HIS A 116 19.91 -15.19 6.45
CA HIS A 116 19.24 -16.25 7.20
C HIS A 116 18.70 -15.78 8.57
N ILE A 117 18.23 -14.53 8.69
CA ILE A 117 17.84 -13.93 9.98
C ILE A 117 16.76 -14.74 10.68
N PRO A 118 15.63 -15.19 10.05
CA PRO A 118 14.62 -15.97 10.71
C PRO A 118 15.16 -17.29 11.29
N GLN A 119 15.98 -18.00 10.49
CA GLN A 119 16.58 -19.28 10.91
C GLN A 119 17.60 -19.07 12.05
N ALA A 120 18.37 -17.99 12.00
CA ALA A 120 19.30 -17.64 13.07
C ALA A 120 18.54 -17.35 14.38
N THR A 121 17.48 -16.55 14.31
CA THR A 121 16.64 -16.23 15.47
C THR A 121 16.04 -17.50 16.08
N MET A 122 15.45 -18.38 15.27
CA MET A 122 14.85 -19.63 15.72
C MET A 122 15.89 -20.54 16.42
N SER A 123 17.09 -20.69 15.82
CA SER A 123 18.14 -21.52 16.42
C SER A 123 18.63 -20.96 17.75
N MET A 124 18.82 -19.65 17.84
CA MET A 124 19.25 -18.99 19.09
C MET A 124 18.18 -19.12 20.19
N THR A 125 16.90 -18.96 19.85
CA THR A 125 15.79 -19.16 20.80
C THR A 125 15.74 -20.60 21.31
N ALA A 126 16.13 -21.59 20.45
CA ALA A 126 16.22 -23.01 20.84
C ALA A 126 17.53 -23.34 21.59
N GLY A 127 18.38 -22.37 21.90
CA GLY A 127 19.68 -22.58 22.56
C GLY A 127 20.75 -23.18 21.66
N GLU A 128 20.55 -23.16 20.33
CA GLU A 128 21.47 -23.74 19.35
C GLU A 128 22.38 -22.67 18.71
N TRP A 129 23.69 -22.98 18.58
CA TRP A 129 24.66 -22.10 17.94
C TRP A 129 25.05 -22.62 16.54
N LYS A 130 24.32 -22.18 15.49
CA LYS A 130 24.46 -22.69 14.11
C LYS A 130 25.28 -21.78 13.19
N LYS A 131 26.27 -21.03 13.70
CA LYS A 131 27.05 -20.04 12.95
C LYS A 131 27.59 -20.56 11.60
N LYS A 132 28.12 -21.79 11.57
CA LYS A 132 28.72 -22.36 10.35
C LYS A 132 27.68 -22.68 9.27
N GLN A 133 26.45 -23.02 9.67
CA GLN A 133 25.36 -23.41 8.77
C GLN A 133 24.58 -22.20 8.23
N LEU A 134 24.66 -21.06 8.93
CA LEU A 134 23.94 -19.84 8.60
C LEU A 134 24.88 -18.81 7.94
N LYS A 135 25.80 -19.27 7.08
CA LYS A 135 26.65 -18.39 6.29
C LYS A 135 25.80 -17.74 5.19
N GLY A 136 25.48 -16.47 5.38
CA GLY A 136 24.73 -15.70 4.40
C GLY A 136 25.62 -15.08 3.31
N THR A 137 24.99 -14.29 2.46
CA THR A 137 25.61 -13.48 1.41
C THR A 137 25.38 -12.00 1.64
N GLU A 138 26.27 -11.16 1.15
CA GLU A 138 26.05 -9.71 1.09
C GLU A 138 25.17 -9.37 -0.11
N ILE A 139 24.38 -8.30 0.00
CA ILE A 139 23.56 -7.80 -1.11
C ILE A 139 24.31 -6.80 -1.99
N ALA A 140 25.36 -6.16 -1.48
CA ALA A 140 26.22 -5.27 -2.24
C ALA A 140 26.82 -6.00 -3.46
N GLY A 141 26.85 -5.36 -4.62
CA GLY A 141 27.29 -5.93 -5.88
C GLY A 141 26.34 -7.01 -6.45
N LYS A 142 25.14 -7.13 -5.92
CA LYS A 142 24.08 -7.99 -6.45
C LYS A 142 23.09 -7.20 -7.29
N THR A 143 22.49 -7.85 -8.28
CA THR A 143 21.49 -7.22 -9.13
C THR A 143 20.09 -7.43 -8.56
N LEU A 144 19.35 -6.34 -8.39
CA LEU A 144 17.90 -6.34 -8.07
C LEU A 144 17.11 -6.11 -9.35
N GLY A 145 16.31 -7.09 -9.74
CA GLY A 145 15.33 -6.96 -10.82
C GLY A 145 13.96 -6.55 -10.28
N LEU A 146 13.39 -5.47 -10.80
CA LEU A 146 12.07 -4.96 -10.42
C LEU A 146 11.09 -5.08 -11.58
N ILE A 147 9.95 -5.73 -11.35
CA ILE A 147 8.83 -5.74 -12.29
C ILE A 147 7.79 -4.77 -11.75
N GLY A 148 7.67 -3.61 -12.42
CA GLY A 148 6.93 -2.45 -11.95
C GLY A 148 7.83 -1.43 -11.23
N PHE A 149 7.90 -0.21 -11.79
CA PHE A 149 8.75 0.87 -11.27
C PHE A 149 7.92 2.12 -10.92
N GLY A 150 6.75 1.89 -10.31
CA GLY A 150 5.88 2.94 -9.79
C GLY A 150 6.38 3.51 -8.45
N ASN A 151 5.44 3.98 -7.60
CA ASN A 151 5.79 4.60 -6.30
C ASN A 151 6.64 3.70 -5.39
N ILE A 152 6.32 2.40 -5.31
CA ILE A 152 7.03 1.44 -4.46
C ILE A 152 8.34 1.02 -5.10
N GLY A 153 8.30 0.57 -6.37
CA GLY A 153 9.48 0.10 -7.09
C GLY A 153 10.59 1.15 -7.19
N GLY A 154 10.23 2.40 -7.50
CA GLY A 154 11.18 3.49 -7.54
C GLY A 154 11.82 3.83 -6.18
N LEU A 155 11.06 3.73 -5.07
CA LEU A 155 11.61 3.89 -3.72
C LEU A 155 12.52 2.72 -3.34
N LEU A 156 12.11 1.48 -3.63
CA LEU A 156 12.92 0.30 -3.37
C LEU A 156 14.21 0.32 -4.19
N GLY A 157 14.14 0.69 -5.47
CA GLY A 157 15.32 0.80 -6.33
C GLY A 157 16.35 1.78 -5.78
N ARG A 158 15.94 2.99 -5.39
CA ARG A 158 16.85 3.97 -4.78
C ARG A 158 17.45 3.50 -3.46
N LYS A 159 16.69 2.79 -2.62
CA LYS A 159 17.19 2.23 -1.35
C LYS A 159 18.19 1.08 -1.60
N ALA A 160 17.93 0.23 -2.57
CA ALA A 160 18.82 -0.88 -2.95
C ALA A 160 20.13 -0.39 -3.55
N ASP A 161 20.09 0.61 -4.42
CA ASP A 161 21.27 1.28 -4.97
C ASP A 161 22.16 1.88 -3.85
N ALA A 162 21.53 2.58 -2.88
CA ALA A 162 22.24 3.12 -1.72
C ALA A 162 22.94 2.06 -0.86
N LEU A 163 22.53 0.79 -0.97
CA LEU A 163 23.18 -0.37 -0.35
C LEU A 163 24.18 -1.07 -1.28
N GLY A 164 24.50 -0.46 -2.42
CA GLY A 164 25.51 -0.95 -3.37
C GLY A 164 25.00 -2.06 -4.30
N MET A 165 23.69 -2.16 -4.52
CA MET A 165 23.13 -3.09 -5.52
C MET A 165 23.05 -2.43 -6.89
N ASP A 166 23.20 -3.24 -7.96
CA ASP A 166 22.80 -2.85 -9.31
C ASP A 166 21.29 -3.02 -9.45
N VAL A 167 20.59 -2.00 -9.98
CA VAL A 167 19.12 -2.05 -10.10
C VAL A 167 18.71 -2.00 -11.55
N ILE A 168 18.00 -3.02 -11.99
CA ILE A 168 17.32 -3.06 -13.29
C ILE A 168 15.82 -3.16 -13.10
N PHE A 169 15.02 -2.63 -14.03
CA PHE A 169 13.58 -2.72 -13.93
C PHE A 169 12.89 -2.86 -15.28
N TYR A 170 11.72 -3.48 -15.27
CA TYR A 170 10.76 -3.44 -16.35
C TYR A 170 9.49 -2.73 -15.88
N ASP A 171 9.00 -1.82 -16.70
CA ASP A 171 7.67 -1.22 -16.57
C ASP A 171 7.11 -0.92 -17.96
N VAL A 172 5.78 -0.89 -18.09
CA VAL A 172 5.08 -0.50 -19.32
C VAL A 172 5.18 1.00 -19.59
N VAL A 173 5.50 1.77 -18.55
CA VAL A 173 5.70 3.21 -18.63
C VAL A 173 7.14 3.53 -18.25
N THR A 174 7.81 4.36 -19.05
CA THR A 174 9.14 4.89 -18.68
C THR A 174 8.94 6.01 -17.66
N PRO A 175 9.46 5.87 -16.43
CA PRO A 175 9.37 6.93 -15.44
C PRO A 175 10.19 8.15 -15.85
N PRO A 176 9.77 9.37 -15.52
CA PRO A 176 10.51 10.60 -15.88
C PRO A 176 11.86 10.70 -15.17
N ASP A 177 12.01 10.07 -14.02
CA ASP A 177 13.26 9.99 -13.24
C ASP A 177 13.43 8.58 -12.67
N PRO A 178 14.14 7.68 -13.38
CA PRO A 178 14.45 6.35 -12.88
C PRO A 178 15.58 6.37 -11.83
N GLY A 179 16.25 7.50 -11.61
CA GLY A 179 17.44 7.56 -10.77
C GLY A 179 18.58 6.67 -11.31
N PRO A 180 19.24 5.89 -10.45
CA PRO A 180 20.34 5.01 -10.86
C PRO A 180 19.87 3.70 -11.53
N ALA A 181 18.56 3.42 -11.54
CA ALA A 181 18.04 2.17 -12.07
C ALA A 181 17.97 2.18 -13.60
N GLN A 182 18.28 1.05 -14.24
CA GLN A 182 18.24 0.88 -15.69
C GLN A 182 16.97 0.17 -16.12
N GLN A 183 16.20 0.79 -17.05
CA GLN A 183 15.07 0.12 -17.68
C GLN A 183 15.55 -0.90 -18.71
N VAL A 184 14.98 -2.11 -18.63
CA VAL A 184 15.30 -3.24 -19.50
C VAL A 184 14.02 -3.88 -20.04
N SER A 185 14.14 -4.85 -20.96
CA SER A 185 13.00 -5.64 -21.39
C SER A 185 12.49 -6.59 -20.31
N PHE A 186 11.27 -7.12 -20.48
CA PHE A 186 10.71 -8.08 -19.52
C PHE A 186 11.55 -9.36 -19.46
N GLU A 187 12.08 -9.81 -20.58
CA GLU A 187 12.94 -10.98 -20.68
C GLU A 187 14.29 -10.75 -19.96
N GLU A 188 14.85 -9.56 -20.08
CA GLU A 188 16.12 -9.21 -19.42
C GLU A 188 15.97 -9.13 -17.91
N VAL A 189 14.86 -8.57 -17.40
CA VAL A 189 14.63 -8.50 -15.94
C VAL A 189 14.42 -9.89 -15.32
N LEU A 190 13.98 -10.89 -16.12
CA LEU A 190 13.83 -12.28 -15.70
C LEU A 190 15.12 -13.12 -15.89
N SER A 191 16.13 -12.60 -16.58
CA SER A 191 17.44 -13.24 -16.69
C SER A 191 18.05 -13.44 -15.31
N PRO A 192 19.10 -14.27 -15.12
CA PRO A 192 19.60 -14.59 -13.78
C PRO A 192 20.07 -13.34 -13.03
N VAL A 193 19.14 -12.69 -12.38
CA VAL A 193 19.32 -11.63 -11.38
C VAL A 193 19.47 -12.26 -10.00
N SER A 194 20.17 -11.60 -9.11
CA SER A 194 20.36 -12.11 -7.74
C SER A 194 19.08 -12.09 -6.92
N TYR A 195 18.19 -11.13 -7.21
CA TYR A 195 16.88 -10.97 -6.57
C TYR A 195 15.87 -10.45 -7.60
N THR A 196 14.70 -11.08 -7.65
CA THR A 196 13.55 -10.60 -8.43
C THR A 196 12.43 -10.21 -7.49
N HIS A 197 11.96 -8.97 -7.57
CA HIS A 197 10.79 -8.49 -6.86
C HIS A 197 9.59 -8.46 -7.80
N LEU A 198 8.57 -9.25 -7.48
CA LEU A 198 7.30 -9.25 -8.19
C LEU A 198 6.38 -8.19 -7.61
N ARG A 199 5.79 -7.44 -8.49
CA ARG A 199 4.92 -6.30 -8.26
C ARG A 199 3.69 -6.59 -7.39
N ALA A 200 3.29 -5.60 -6.57
CA ALA A 200 1.89 -5.39 -6.22
C ALA A 200 1.19 -4.63 -7.37
N HIS A 201 0.06 -5.14 -7.88
CA HIS A 201 -0.78 -4.43 -8.83
C HIS A 201 -1.34 -3.17 -8.19
N GLU A 202 -0.90 -2.01 -8.66
CA GLU A 202 -1.61 -0.76 -8.48
C GLU A 202 -2.49 -0.57 -9.73
N THR A 203 -3.75 -0.97 -9.63
CA THR A 203 -4.77 -0.67 -10.65
C THR A 203 -5.36 0.71 -10.41
#